data_fc3457f0391a55fe6cd4a0e309daa2fd
#
_entry.id   fc3457f0391a55fe6cd4a0e309daa2fd
#
_cell.length_a   1.000
_cell.length_b   1.000
_cell.length_c   1.000
_cell.angle_alpha   90.00
_cell.angle_beta   90.00
_cell.angle_gamma   90.00
#
_symmetry.space_group_name_H-M   'P 1'
#
loop_
_entity.id
_entity.type
_entity.pdbx_description
1 polymer ?
#
loop_
_entity_poly.entity_id
_entity_poly.type
_entity_poly.pdbx_seq_one_letter_code
_entity_poly.pdbx_strand_id
1 'polypeptide(L)'
;MPIEGLKPPAGTPMPERHPLAPKPGEEIPSHLKMCFGCGVDHPTGLHMKSIAGEGLTATCEFTVTDMHQGAPGLAHGGLLSLAFDEALGKLMYLLQVPAVTGRLETDFLKPIPVGSKLFIHAKIMGRERRKVYTYAEGRLNSPDGELALKAAALFIVVELQHFIDNAAEGFINNQQFGINP
;
A
#
# COMPACT_ATOMS: atom_id res chain seq x y z
N MET A 1 -3.24 -13.93 11.93
CA MET A 1 -1.86 -14.44 11.87
C MET A 1 -1.24 -13.96 10.56
N PRO A 2 0.02 -13.56 10.52
CA PRO A 2 0.66 -13.21 9.26
C PRO A 2 0.62 -14.40 8.29
N ILE A 3 0.56 -14.11 7.00
CA ILE A 3 0.67 -15.10 5.93
C ILE A 3 2.02 -15.83 6.11
N GLU A 4 2.03 -17.16 6.10
CA GLU A 4 3.23 -17.93 6.46
C GLU A 4 4.45 -17.70 5.55
N GLY A 5 4.23 -17.26 4.31
CA GLY A 5 5.26 -17.13 3.28
C GLY A 5 6.13 -15.88 3.32
N LEU A 6 5.65 -14.76 3.90
CA LEU A 6 6.34 -13.45 3.90
C LEU A 6 6.56 -12.89 5.31
N LYS A 7 7.03 -13.72 6.23
CA LYS A 7 7.47 -13.25 7.55
C LYS A 7 8.91 -12.75 7.49
N PRO A 8 9.25 -11.67 8.23
CA PRO A 8 10.65 -11.33 8.41
C PRO A 8 11.39 -12.50 9.08
N PRO A 9 12.66 -12.78 8.73
CA PRO A 9 13.50 -13.73 9.47
C PRO A 9 13.53 -13.41 10.96
N ALA A 10 13.71 -14.45 11.79
CA ALA A 10 13.83 -14.26 13.23
C ALA A 10 14.98 -13.30 13.56
N GLY A 11 14.72 -12.33 14.44
CA GLY A 11 15.72 -11.32 14.80
C GLY A 11 15.84 -10.15 13.82
N THR A 12 15.00 -10.07 12.76
CA THR A 12 14.96 -8.89 11.89
C THR A 12 14.61 -7.64 12.72
N PRO A 13 15.45 -6.60 12.70
CA PRO A 13 15.22 -5.40 13.50
C PRO A 13 14.02 -4.59 12.99
N MET A 14 13.32 -3.92 13.89
CA MET A 14 12.35 -2.90 13.55
C MET A 14 13.08 -1.62 13.17
N PRO A 15 12.83 -1.03 11.99
CA PRO A 15 13.44 0.25 11.66
C PRO A 15 12.83 1.39 12.48
N GLU A 16 13.55 2.50 12.58
CA GLU A 16 13.03 3.73 13.17
C GLU A 16 12.20 4.52 12.16
N ARG A 17 11.15 5.20 12.67
CA ARG A 17 10.40 6.16 11.87
C ARG A 17 11.29 7.36 11.55
N HIS A 18 11.29 7.76 10.29
CA HIS A 18 12.11 8.90 9.86
C HIS A 18 11.58 10.22 10.45
N PRO A 19 12.45 11.14 10.91
CA PRO A 19 12.01 12.43 11.50
C PRO A 19 11.15 13.31 10.58
N LEU A 20 11.32 13.20 9.26
CA LEU A 20 10.54 13.92 8.24
C LEU A 20 9.30 13.15 7.76
N ALA A 21 9.00 11.99 8.34
CA ALA A 21 7.80 11.24 7.98
C ALA A 21 6.54 11.98 8.42
N PRO A 22 5.40 11.82 7.71
CA PRO A 22 4.12 12.33 8.17
C PRO A 22 3.85 11.91 9.62
N LYS A 23 3.37 12.81 10.46
CA LYS A 23 3.08 12.53 11.87
C LYS A 23 1.82 11.66 11.99
N PRO A 24 1.63 10.94 13.11
CA PRO A 24 0.37 10.25 13.36
C PRO A 24 -0.83 11.18 13.21
N GLY A 25 -1.84 10.74 12.46
CA GLY A 25 -3.02 11.52 12.09
C GLY A 25 -2.87 12.38 10.84
N GLU A 26 -1.67 12.59 10.32
CA GLU A 26 -1.47 13.33 9.07
C GLU A 26 -1.70 12.44 7.85
N GLU A 27 -2.16 13.06 6.77
CA GLU A 27 -2.35 12.39 5.48
C GLU A 27 -0.98 12.02 4.86
N ILE A 28 -0.90 10.80 4.33
CA ILE A 28 0.21 10.38 3.48
C ILE A 28 -0.18 10.72 2.05
N PRO A 29 0.52 11.65 1.39
CA PRO A 29 0.10 12.19 0.09
C PRO A 29 0.11 11.14 -1.02
N SER A 30 -0.65 11.40 -2.07
CA SER A 30 -0.50 10.70 -3.34
C SER A 30 0.87 11.03 -3.95
N HIS A 31 1.58 10.01 -4.44
CA HIS A 31 2.89 10.19 -5.06
C HIS A 31 2.79 10.61 -6.53
N LEU A 32 1.71 10.22 -7.21
CA LEU A 32 1.48 10.53 -8.62
C LEU A 32 -0.01 10.75 -8.88
N LYS A 33 -0.37 11.85 -9.53
CA LYS A 33 -1.77 12.20 -9.81
C LYS A 33 -2.53 11.14 -10.61
N MET A 34 -1.82 10.41 -11.48
CA MET A 34 -2.36 9.33 -12.31
C MET A 34 -2.10 7.92 -11.75
N CYS A 35 -1.64 7.79 -10.50
CA CYS A 35 -1.50 6.49 -9.87
C CYS A 35 -2.88 5.79 -9.75
N PHE A 36 -2.97 4.54 -10.15
CA PHE A 36 -4.23 3.78 -10.09
C PHE A 36 -4.72 3.60 -8.64
N GLY A 37 -3.81 3.47 -7.67
CA GLY A 37 -4.16 3.30 -6.26
C GLY A 37 -4.60 4.61 -5.58
N CYS A 38 -3.79 5.66 -5.66
CA CYS A 38 -4.00 6.90 -4.87
C CYS A 38 -4.14 8.17 -5.70
N GLY A 39 -4.03 8.11 -7.03
CA GLY A 39 -4.03 9.29 -7.89
C GLY A 39 -5.39 9.98 -7.98
N VAL A 40 -5.40 11.29 -7.73
CA VAL A 40 -6.64 12.09 -7.70
C VAL A 40 -7.22 12.33 -9.10
N ASP A 41 -6.38 12.31 -10.13
CA ASP A 41 -6.75 12.58 -11.52
C ASP A 41 -7.02 11.26 -12.32
N HIS A 42 -6.82 10.08 -11.71
CA HIS A 42 -7.04 8.82 -12.40
C HIS A 42 -8.55 8.52 -12.55
N PRO A 43 -9.10 8.38 -13.78
CA PRO A 43 -10.55 8.36 -14.01
C PRO A 43 -11.29 7.17 -13.39
N THR A 44 -10.61 6.05 -13.20
CA THR A 44 -11.15 4.79 -12.66
C THR A 44 -10.30 4.19 -11.54
N GLY A 45 -9.42 5.00 -10.94
CA GLY A 45 -8.55 4.59 -9.85
C GLY A 45 -9.31 4.34 -8.55
N LEU A 46 -8.61 3.77 -7.56
CA LEU A 46 -9.20 3.51 -6.24
C LEU A 46 -9.36 4.79 -5.41
N HIS A 47 -8.63 5.86 -5.72
CA HIS A 47 -8.60 7.13 -4.96
C HIS A 47 -8.41 6.92 -3.46
N MET A 48 -7.51 5.99 -3.10
CA MET A 48 -7.27 5.62 -1.72
C MET A 48 -6.77 6.80 -0.91
N LYS A 49 -7.39 7.01 0.25
CA LYS A 49 -6.92 7.95 1.27
C LYS A 49 -6.10 7.20 2.30
N SER A 50 -4.96 7.74 2.67
CA SER A 50 -4.01 7.10 3.57
C SER A 50 -3.62 8.06 4.69
N ILE A 51 -3.72 7.60 5.92
CA ILE A 51 -3.38 8.36 7.14
C ILE A 51 -2.26 7.64 7.88
N ALA A 52 -1.23 8.36 8.25
CA ALA A 52 -0.15 7.85 9.07
C ALA A 52 -0.67 7.53 10.49
N GLY A 53 -0.33 6.35 10.97
CA GLY A 53 -0.64 5.91 12.33
C GLY A 53 0.54 6.06 13.27
N GLU A 54 0.39 5.56 14.49
CA GLU A 54 1.47 5.48 15.48
C GLU A 54 2.56 4.49 15.04
N GLY A 55 3.79 4.75 15.48
CA GLY A 55 4.94 3.91 15.15
C GLY A 55 5.15 3.80 13.64
N LEU A 56 5.10 2.60 13.11
CA LEU A 56 5.28 2.31 11.68
C LEU A 56 4.01 1.69 11.08
N THR A 57 2.87 2.37 11.30
CA THR A 57 1.56 1.95 10.81
C THR A 57 0.91 3.03 9.92
N ALA A 58 -0.01 2.61 9.07
CA ALA A 58 -0.88 3.47 8.29
C ALA A 58 -2.27 2.85 8.17
N THR A 59 -3.29 3.70 8.02
CA THR A 59 -4.64 3.29 7.68
C THR A 59 -5.00 3.84 6.31
N CYS A 60 -5.60 3.00 5.47
CA CYS A 60 -6.03 3.39 4.14
C CYS A 60 -7.50 2.99 3.95
N GLU A 61 -8.22 3.76 3.16
CA GLU A 61 -9.61 3.44 2.85
C GLU A 61 -9.97 3.78 1.40
N PHE A 62 -10.88 3.01 0.83
CA PHE A 62 -11.54 3.31 -0.43
C PHE A 62 -12.93 2.65 -0.49
N THR A 63 -13.79 3.16 -1.38
CA THR A 63 -15.11 2.59 -1.63
C THR A 63 -15.07 1.76 -2.91
N VAL A 64 -15.56 0.52 -2.84
CA VAL A 64 -15.69 -0.35 -4.00
C VAL A 64 -16.87 0.12 -4.85
N THR A 65 -16.61 0.49 -6.10
CA THR A 65 -17.62 0.92 -7.07
C THR A 65 -17.90 -0.18 -8.10
N ASP A 66 -18.89 0.02 -8.95
CA ASP A 66 -19.22 -0.86 -10.07
C ASP A 66 -18.07 -1.00 -11.08
N MET A 67 -17.18 0.00 -11.18
CA MET A 67 -15.97 -0.04 -12.01
C MET A 67 -14.89 -1.01 -11.46
N HIS A 68 -15.05 -1.47 -10.25
CA HIS A 68 -14.10 -2.37 -9.55
C HIS A 68 -14.53 -3.85 -9.59
N GLN A 69 -15.56 -4.18 -10.37
CA GLN A 69 -16.10 -5.54 -10.41
C GLN A 69 -15.18 -6.54 -11.12
N GLY A 70 -15.14 -7.77 -10.57
CA GLY A 70 -14.57 -8.95 -11.23
C GLY A 70 -15.61 -10.04 -11.45
N ALA A 71 -16.66 -10.06 -10.61
CA ALA A 71 -17.87 -10.85 -10.78
C ALA A 71 -19.07 -9.94 -10.51
N PRO A 72 -20.29 -10.29 -10.99
CA PRO A 72 -21.46 -9.44 -10.80
C PRO A 72 -21.65 -9.07 -9.31
N GLY A 73 -21.58 -7.76 -9.01
CA GLY A 73 -21.75 -7.22 -7.66
C GLY A 73 -20.56 -7.43 -6.69
N LEU A 74 -19.44 -8.01 -7.12
CA LEU A 74 -18.27 -8.29 -6.29
C LEU A 74 -17.00 -7.65 -6.85
N ALA A 75 -16.15 -7.14 -5.95
CA ALA A 75 -14.87 -6.56 -6.29
C ALA A 75 -13.92 -7.59 -6.91
N HIS A 76 -13.13 -7.15 -7.91
CA HIS A 76 -12.12 -7.98 -8.56
C HIS A 76 -10.93 -8.23 -7.63
N GLY A 77 -10.51 -9.49 -7.48
CA GLY A 77 -9.39 -9.86 -6.62
C GLY A 77 -8.08 -9.16 -6.96
N GLY A 78 -7.79 -8.94 -8.25
CA GLY A 78 -6.61 -8.18 -8.68
C GLY A 78 -6.64 -6.72 -8.23
N LEU A 79 -7.82 -6.05 -8.25
CA LEU A 79 -7.97 -4.69 -7.73
C LEU A 79 -7.83 -4.64 -6.21
N LEU A 80 -8.29 -5.67 -5.52
CA LEU A 80 -8.08 -5.80 -4.07
C LEU A 80 -6.60 -6.00 -3.74
N SER A 81 -5.87 -6.81 -4.51
CA SER A 81 -4.41 -6.95 -4.36
C SER A 81 -3.69 -5.63 -4.63
N LEU A 82 -4.11 -4.86 -5.64
CA LEU A 82 -3.60 -3.51 -5.91
C LEU A 82 -3.85 -2.57 -4.72
N ALA A 83 -5.04 -2.60 -4.11
CA ALA A 83 -5.35 -1.80 -2.92
C ALA A 83 -4.39 -2.11 -1.75
N PHE A 84 -4.05 -3.39 -1.56
CA PHE A 84 -3.09 -3.80 -0.55
C PHE A 84 -1.65 -3.43 -0.91
N ASP A 85 -1.26 -3.55 -2.17
CA ASP A 85 0.05 -3.09 -2.65
C ASP A 85 0.23 -1.59 -2.37
N GLU A 86 -0.77 -0.78 -2.73
CA GLU A 86 -0.79 0.66 -2.43
C GLU A 86 -0.70 0.95 -0.93
N ALA A 87 -1.53 0.31 -0.11
CA ALA A 87 -1.54 0.54 1.34
C ALA A 87 -0.22 0.15 2.00
N LEU A 88 0.40 -0.95 1.58
CA LEU A 88 1.69 -1.41 2.07
C LEU A 88 2.84 -0.53 1.56
N GLY A 89 2.75 -0.04 0.30
CA GLY A 89 3.69 0.92 -0.27
C GLY A 89 3.70 2.27 0.46
N LYS A 90 2.54 2.73 0.94
CA LYS A 90 2.44 3.97 1.75
C LYS A 90 3.31 3.94 3.01
N LEU A 91 3.62 2.79 3.55
CA LEU A 91 4.51 2.66 4.70
C LEU A 91 5.94 3.13 4.41
N MET A 92 6.38 3.15 3.15
CA MET A 92 7.71 3.64 2.76
C MET A 92 7.89 5.13 3.04
N TYR A 93 6.79 5.90 3.06
CA TYR A 93 6.81 7.30 3.51
C TYR A 93 7.19 7.45 4.98
N LEU A 94 6.90 6.44 5.81
CA LEU A 94 7.29 6.47 7.23
C LEU A 94 8.79 6.26 7.41
N LEU A 95 9.47 5.67 6.44
CA LEU A 95 10.91 5.46 6.40
C LEU A 95 11.64 6.48 5.51
N GLN A 96 10.91 7.26 4.70
CA GLN A 96 11.45 8.21 3.71
C GLN A 96 12.43 7.52 2.74
N VAL A 97 12.05 6.34 2.22
CA VAL A 97 12.86 5.58 1.28
C VAL A 97 12.06 5.22 0.03
N PRO A 98 12.64 5.36 -1.17
CA PRO A 98 12.05 4.82 -2.38
C PRO A 98 12.17 3.30 -2.39
N ALA A 99 11.11 2.62 -2.78
CA ALA A 99 11.10 1.16 -2.82
C ALA A 99 10.15 0.64 -3.91
N VAL A 100 10.41 -0.57 -4.35
CA VAL A 100 9.55 -1.29 -5.29
C VAL A 100 9.03 -2.58 -4.64
N THR A 101 7.83 -3.00 -5.05
CA THR A 101 7.25 -4.27 -4.61
C THR A 101 8.03 -5.43 -5.20
N GLY A 102 8.70 -6.20 -4.35
CA GLY A 102 9.42 -7.41 -4.76
C GLY A 102 8.55 -8.68 -4.69
N ARG A 103 7.61 -8.71 -3.76
CA ARG A 103 6.64 -9.82 -3.60
C ARG A 103 5.41 -9.34 -2.85
N LEU A 104 4.24 -9.78 -3.28
CA LEU A 104 2.96 -9.56 -2.60
C LEU A 104 2.23 -10.90 -2.49
N GLU A 105 1.72 -11.21 -1.31
CA GLU A 105 0.84 -12.33 -1.02
C GLU A 105 -0.47 -11.81 -0.44
N THR A 106 -1.60 -12.28 -0.96
CA THR A 106 -2.93 -11.85 -0.52
C THR A 106 -3.82 -13.05 -0.23
N ASP A 107 -4.41 -13.08 0.98
CA ASP A 107 -5.44 -14.03 1.37
C ASP A 107 -6.82 -13.38 1.28
N PHE A 108 -7.67 -13.92 0.43
CA PHE A 108 -9.08 -13.51 0.27
C PHE A 108 -9.95 -14.35 1.19
N LEU A 109 -10.41 -13.77 2.30
CA LEU A 109 -11.16 -14.48 3.34
C LEU A 109 -12.67 -14.36 3.14
N LYS A 110 -13.12 -13.25 2.57
CA LYS A 110 -14.52 -12.93 2.33
C LYS A 110 -14.71 -12.22 0.99
N PRO A 111 -15.86 -12.43 0.31
CA PRO A 111 -16.22 -11.62 -0.84
C PRO A 111 -16.47 -10.18 -0.41
N ILE A 112 -16.13 -9.22 -1.27
CA ILE A 112 -16.34 -7.79 -1.04
C ILE A 112 -17.39 -7.28 -2.02
N PRO A 113 -18.60 -6.96 -1.57
CA PRO A 113 -19.65 -6.40 -2.41
C PRO A 113 -19.32 -5.00 -2.93
N VAL A 114 -19.81 -4.69 -4.11
CA VAL A 114 -19.87 -3.31 -4.61
C VAL A 114 -20.67 -2.46 -3.63
N GLY A 115 -20.23 -1.21 -3.40
CA GLY A 115 -20.79 -0.31 -2.40
C GLY A 115 -20.15 -0.44 -1.01
N SER A 116 -19.38 -1.51 -0.75
CA SER A 116 -18.64 -1.63 0.51
C SER A 116 -17.48 -0.64 0.58
N LYS A 117 -17.22 -0.12 1.78
CA LYS A 117 -15.99 0.59 2.10
C LYS A 117 -14.98 -0.41 2.69
N LEU A 118 -13.77 -0.42 2.17
CA LEU A 118 -12.67 -1.24 2.69
C LEU A 118 -11.73 -0.36 3.51
N PHE A 119 -11.51 -0.77 4.77
CA PHE A 119 -10.56 -0.17 5.70
C PHE A 119 -9.34 -1.09 5.81
N ILE A 120 -8.17 -0.59 5.42
CA ILE A 120 -6.93 -1.34 5.44
C ILE A 120 -6.02 -0.78 6.53
N HIS A 121 -5.63 -1.62 7.48
CA HIS A 121 -4.62 -1.29 8.47
C HIS A 121 -3.31 -1.98 8.10
N ALA A 122 -2.30 -1.17 7.78
CA ALA A 122 -0.99 -1.61 7.33
C ALA A 122 0.10 -1.32 8.38
N LYS A 123 1.12 -2.18 8.45
CA LYS A 123 2.27 -2.01 9.34
C LYS A 123 3.56 -2.59 8.77
N ILE A 124 4.70 -2.00 9.15
CA ILE A 124 6.02 -2.58 8.93
C ILE A 124 6.26 -3.66 9.98
N MET A 125 6.80 -4.80 9.54
CA MET A 125 7.12 -5.95 10.39
C MET A 125 8.60 -6.07 10.70
N GLY A 126 9.45 -5.36 9.95
CA GLY A 126 10.90 -5.35 10.12
C GLY A 126 11.62 -4.93 8.84
N ARG A 127 12.88 -4.58 8.97
CA ARG A 127 13.75 -4.22 7.84
C ARG A 127 15.12 -4.88 7.97
N GLU A 128 15.56 -5.55 6.92
CA GLU A 128 16.90 -6.09 6.80
C GLU A 128 17.58 -5.52 5.55
N ARG A 129 18.53 -4.61 5.73
CA ARG A 129 19.21 -3.89 4.64
C ARG A 129 18.20 -3.21 3.71
N ARG A 130 18.08 -3.69 2.45
CA ARG A 130 17.14 -3.18 1.44
C ARG A 130 15.74 -3.80 1.52
N LYS A 131 15.54 -4.85 2.32
CA LYS A 131 14.29 -5.61 2.41
C LYS A 131 13.42 -5.04 3.53
N VAL A 132 12.22 -4.58 3.19
CA VAL A 132 11.21 -4.11 4.15
C VAL A 132 10.03 -5.08 4.10
N TYR A 133 9.76 -5.73 5.22
CA TYR A 133 8.65 -6.68 5.40
C TYR A 133 7.44 -5.93 5.94
N THR A 134 6.30 -6.11 5.31
CA THR A 134 5.06 -5.41 5.64
C THR A 134 3.88 -6.36 5.73
N TYR A 135 2.84 -5.96 6.46
CA TYR A 135 1.62 -6.74 6.64
C TYR A 135 0.41 -5.81 6.76
N ALA A 136 -0.73 -6.22 6.21
CA ALA A 136 -1.98 -5.49 6.34
C ALA A 136 -3.18 -6.42 6.51
N GLU A 137 -4.22 -5.88 7.15
CA GLU A 137 -5.57 -6.44 7.27
C GLU A 137 -6.58 -5.48 6.67
N GLY A 138 -7.53 -6.01 5.91
CA GLY A 138 -8.65 -5.26 5.34
C GLY A 138 -9.97 -5.68 5.93
N ARG A 139 -10.74 -4.68 6.40
CA ARG A 139 -12.01 -4.86 7.08
C ARG A 139 -13.14 -4.14 6.36
N LEU A 140 -14.34 -4.70 6.41
CA LEU A 140 -15.51 -4.18 5.70
C LEU A 140 -16.24 -3.13 6.52
N ASN A 141 -16.56 -2.01 5.89
CA ASN A 141 -17.49 -0.97 6.32
C ASN A 141 -17.15 -0.23 7.62
N SER A 142 -16.18 -0.69 8.38
CA SER A 142 -15.63 0.03 9.55
C SER A 142 -14.22 -0.47 9.89
N PRO A 143 -13.42 0.29 10.64
CA PRO A 143 -12.11 -0.16 11.12
C PRO A 143 -12.18 -1.44 11.97
N ASP A 144 -13.29 -1.67 12.67
CA ASP A 144 -13.55 -2.85 13.50
C ASP A 144 -14.49 -3.87 12.82
N GLY A 145 -14.77 -3.65 11.53
CA GLY A 145 -15.64 -4.50 10.73
C GLY A 145 -15.09 -5.91 10.48
N GLU A 146 -15.87 -6.71 9.77
CA GLU A 146 -15.47 -8.08 9.45
C GLU A 146 -14.17 -8.11 8.66
N LEU A 147 -13.23 -8.97 9.08
CA LEU A 147 -11.97 -9.18 8.38
C LEU A 147 -12.21 -9.90 7.05
N ALA A 148 -11.91 -9.23 5.94
CA ALA A 148 -12.18 -9.73 4.60
C ALA A 148 -10.91 -10.14 3.84
N LEU A 149 -9.77 -9.47 4.08
CA LEU A 149 -8.49 -9.79 3.45
C LEU A 149 -7.34 -9.63 4.41
N LYS A 150 -6.24 -10.32 4.07
CA LYS A 150 -4.89 -10.10 4.62
C LYS A 150 -3.90 -10.03 3.48
N ALA A 151 -2.85 -9.24 3.66
CA ALA A 151 -1.72 -9.27 2.75
C ALA A 151 -0.40 -9.12 3.49
N ALA A 152 0.63 -9.71 2.92
CA ALA A 152 2.02 -9.46 3.29
C ALA A 152 2.81 -9.10 2.05
N ALA A 153 3.75 -8.18 2.16
CA ALA A 153 4.62 -7.81 1.05
C ALA A 153 6.08 -7.64 1.49
N LEU A 154 6.95 -7.89 0.54
CA LEU A 154 8.37 -7.58 0.61
C LEU A 154 8.65 -6.42 -0.35
N PHE A 155 9.01 -5.27 0.21
CA PHE A 155 9.50 -4.13 -0.56
C PHE A 155 11.02 -4.15 -0.60
N ILE A 156 11.56 -3.76 -1.75
CA ILE A 156 13.00 -3.63 -1.96
C ILE A 156 13.35 -2.15 -2.11
N VAL A 157 14.09 -1.62 -1.16
CA VAL A 157 14.60 -0.24 -1.23
C VAL A 157 15.55 -0.12 -2.41
N VAL A 158 15.34 0.89 -3.23
CA VAL A 158 16.12 1.19 -4.43
C VAL A 158 16.59 2.64 -4.40
N GLU A 159 17.57 2.98 -5.24
CA GLU A 159 17.94 4.37 -5.49
C GLU A 159 16.93 5.00 -6.46
N LEU A 160 16.72 6.33 -6.39
CA LEU A 160 15.85 7.05 -7.33
C LEU A 160 16.25 6.83 -8.79
N GLN A 161 17.53 6.60 -9.04
CA GLN A 161 18.06 6.28 -10.38
C GLN A 161 17.41 5.03 -10.99
N HIS A 162 16.97 4.06 -10.14
CA HIS A 162 16.25 2.88 -10.61
C HIS A 162 14.99 3.24 -11.42
N PHE A 163 14.23 4.24 -10.97
CA PHE A 163 13.02 4.68 -11.67
C PHE A 163 13.37 5.40 -12.98
N ILE A 164 14.42 6.22 -12.97
CA ILE A 164 14.90 6.93 -14.15
C ILE A 164 15.33 5.96 -15.24
N ASP A 165 16.10 4.94 -14.88
CA ASP A 165 16.67 3.97 -15.81
C ASP A 165 15.61 3.01 -16.41
N ASN A 166 14.48 2.82 -15.73
CA ASN A 166 13.46 1.84 -16.11
C ASN A 166 12.12 2.44 -16.57
N ALA A 167 11.97 3.76 -16.48
CA ALA A 167 10.74 4.41 -16.94
C ALA A 167 10.70 4.47 -18.49
N ALA A 168 9.47 4.48 -19.02
CA ALA A 168 9.28 4.71 -20.43
C ALA A 168 9.75 6.12 -20.83
N GLU A 169 10.26 6.24 -22.06
CA GLU A 169 10.76 7.50 -22.62
C GLU A 169 9.65 8.58 -22.56
N GLY A 170 10.02 9.79 -22.13
CA GLY A 170 9.12 10.94 -22.02
C GLY A 170 8.32 11.03 -20.72
N PHE A 171 8.29 9.99 -19.87
CA PHE A 171 7.56 10.02 -18.61
C PHE A 171 8.33 10.70 -17.46
N ILE A 172 9.65 10.76 -17.54
CA ILE A 172 10.50 11.32 -16.47
C ILE A 172 10.69 12.83 -16.56
N ASN A 173 10.59 13.41 -17.76
CA ASN A 173 11.06 14.78 -18.05
C ASN A 173 10.28 15.91 -17.35
N ASN A 174 9.14 15.65 -16.68
CA ASN A 174 8.30 16.67 -16.05
C ASN A 174 7.71 16.27 -14.68
N GLN A 175 8.16 15.19 -14.07
CA GLN A 175 7.63 14.77 -12.77
C GLN A 175 8.65 15.05 -11.67
N GLN A 176 8.22 15.79 -10.64
CA GLN A 176 8.93 15.79 -9.37
C GLN A 176 8.69 14.43 -8.72
N PHE A 177 9.74 13.60 -8.67
CA PHE A 177 9.70 12.33 -7.94
C PHE A 177 9.56 12.63 -6.45
N GLY A 178 8.45 12.18 -5.86
CA GLY A 178 8.34 12.04 -4.42
C GLY A 178 9.20 10.88 -3.90
N ILE A 179 9.10 10.60 -2.61
CA ILE A 179 9.86 9.52 -1.95
C ILE A 179 9.53 8.15 -2.54
N ASN A 180 8.33 7.99 -3.04
CA ASN A 180 7.90 6.81 -3.77
C ASN A 180 7.25 7.29 -5.08
N PRO A 181 8.02 7.40 -6.16
CA PRO A 181 7.54 7.90 -7.46
C PRO A 181 6.54 6.94 -8.08
#